data_98601ebc907f094cf3282ef47713f05f
#
_entry.id   98601ebc907f094cf3282ef47713f05f
#
_cell.length_a   1.000
_cell.length_b   1.000
_cell.length_c   1.000
_cell.angle_alpha   90.00
_cell.angle_beta   90.00
_cell.angle_gamma   90.00
#
_symmetry.space_group_name_H-M   'P 1'
#
loop_
_entity.id
_entity.type
_entity.pdbx_description
1 polymer ?
#
loop_
_entity_poly.entity_id
_entity_poly.type
_entity_poly.pdbx_seq_one_letter_code
_entity_poly.pdbx_strand_id
1 'polypeptide(L)' 'MEYKTSGVCSRAIKFEVEDGLVRNVKFLGGCSGNTQGVARLAEGMEATELVKRLKGIECRGDNSCPNQLALAVEANL' A
#
# COMPACT_ATOMS: atom_id res chain seq x y z
N MET A 1 0.68 -11.18 -4.62
CA MET A 1 0.15 -11.13 -3.25
C MET A 1 -1.07 -10.24 -3.17
N GLU A 2 -1.98 -10.58 -2.31
CA GLU A 2 -3.20 -9.79 -2.10
C GLU A 2 -3.41 -9.59 -0.61
N TYR A 3 -3.76 -8.37 -0.22
CA TYR A 3 -3.99 -8.01 1.17
C TYR A 3 -5.36 -7.36 1.30
N LYS A 4 -6.21 -7.89 2.17
CA LYS A 4 -7.52 -7.30 2.43
C LYS A 4 -7.36 -6.15 3.40
N THR A 5 -7.84 -4.98 2.98
CA THR A 5 -7.77 -3.78 3.81
C THR A 5 -8.92 -3.74 4.81
N SER A 6 -8.75 -2.92 5.83
CA SER A 6 -9.82 -2.66 6.80
C SER A 6 -9.75 -1.21 7.25
N GLY A 7 -10.92 -0.62 7.49
CA GLY A 7 -11.03 0.75 7.97
C GLY A 7 -10.65 1.82 6.95
N VAL A 8 -10.62 1.48 5.66
CA VAL A 8 -10.26 2.40 4.58
C VAL A 8 -11.19 2.22 3.39
N CYS A 9 -11.07 3.10 2.40
CA CYS A 9 -11.93 3.08 1.21
C CYS A 9 -11.71 1.86 0.34
N SER A 10 -10.47 1.46 0.12
CA SER A 10 -10.15 0.31 -0.72
C SER A 10 -10.52 -1.00 -0.01
N ARG A 11 -10.81 -2.04 -0.80
CA ARG A 11 -11.19 -3.33 -0.26
C ARG A 11 -10.04 -4.30 -0.15
N ALA A 12 -9.06 -4.18 -1.02
CA ALA A 12 -7.89 -5.05 -1.04
C ALA A 12 -6.77 -4.37 -1.81
N ILE A 13 -5.57 -4.86 -1.64
CA ILE A 13 -4.39 -4.38 -2.34
C ILE A 13 -3.67 -5.57 -2.93
N LYS A 14 -3.35 -5.50 -4.23
CA LYS A 14 -2.49 -6.48 -4.88
C LYS A 14 -1.12 -5.86 -5.09
N PHE A 15 -0.09 -6.63 -4.85
CA PHE A 15 1.27 -6.17 -5.02
C PHE A 15 2.21 -7.37 -5.06
N GLU A 16 3.47 -7.11 -5.43
CA GLU A 16 4.51 -8.13 -5.40
C GLU A 16 5.79 -7.50 -4.86
N VAL A 17 6.64 -8.32 -4.27
CA VAL A 17 7.95 -7.88 -3.80
C VAL A 17 8.99 -8.76 -4.49
N GLU A 18 9.82 -8.14 -5.34
CA GLU A 18 10.87 -8.83 -6.07
C GLU A 18 12.21 -8.14 -5.81
N ASP A 19 13.20 -8.90 -5.38
CA ASP A 19 14.54 -8.37 -5.08
C ASP A 19 14.50 -7.18 -4.12
N GLY A 20 13.56 -7.21 -3.18
CA GLY A 20 13.40 -6.13 -2.22
C GLY A 20 12.66 -4.91 -2.76
N LEU A 21 12.16 -4.96 -3.99
CA LEU A 21 11.43 -3.85 -4.61
C LEU A 21 9.96 -4.20 -4.73
N VAL A 22 9.11 -3.20 -4.49
CA VAL A 22 7.66 -3.36 -4.61
C VAL A 22 7.26 -3.18 -6.07
N ARG A 23 6.43 -4.10 -6.57
CA ARG A 23 6.00 -4.12 -7.97
C ARG A 23 4.51 -4.37 -8.07
N ASN A 24 3.93 -3.90 -9.16
CA ASN A 24 2.56 -4.22 -9.57
C ASN A 24 1.53 -3.90 -8.50
N VAL A 25 1.66 -2.75 -7.86
CA VAL A 25 0.72 -2.31 -6.83
C VAL A 25 -0.60 -1.93 -7.48
N LYS A 26 -1.69 -2.48 -6.96
CA LYS A 26 -3.03 -2.17 -7.42
C LYS A 26 -3.99 -2.19 -6.25
N PHE A 27 -4.70 -1.09 -6.07
CA PHE A 27 -5.77 -1.01 -5.07
C PHE A 27 -7.09 -1.40 -5.70
N LEU A 28 -7.86 -2.20 -5.00
CA LEU A 28 -9.20 -2.61 -5.43
C LEU A 28 -10.22 -1.77 -4.68
N GLY A 29 -10.90 -0.89 -5.39
CA GLY A 29 -11.83 0.06 -4.81
C GLY A 29 -11.11 1.26 -4.21
N GLY A 30 -11.85 2.11 -3.51
CA GLY A 30 -11.28 3.27 -2.82
C GLY A 30 -11.24 4.53 -3.66
N CYS A 31 -10.51 5.51 -3.17
CA CYS A 31 -10.38 6.82 -3.81
C CYS A 31 -9.41 6.72 -4.97
N SER A 32 -9.96 6.74 -6.18
CA SER A 32 -9.19 6.40 -7.37
C SER A 32 -7.95 7.30 -7.58
N GLY A 33 -8.07 8.62 -7.36
CA GLY A 33 -6.93 9.53 -7.50
C GLY A 33 -5.82 9.24 -6.51
N ASN A 34 -6.19 9.11 -5.24
CA ASN A 34 -5.22 8.87 -4.18
C ASN A 34 -4.55 7.50 -4.33
N THR A 35 -5.34 6.45 -4.56
CA THR A 35 -4.78 5.11 -4.66
C THR A 35 -3.92 4.94 -5.91
N GLN A 36 -4.28 5.55 -7.03
CA GLN A 36 -3.46 5.54 -8.23
C GLN A 36 -2.12 6.23 -8.00
N GLY A 37 -2.15 7.39 -7.33
CA GLY A 37 -0.92 8.12 -7.02
C GLY A 37 0.02 7.30 -6.14
N VAL A 38 -0.52 6.69 -5.09
CA VAL A 38 0.26 5.85 -4.19
C VAL A 38 0.83 4.65 -4.94
N ALA A 39 0.02 3.99 -5.77
CA ALA A 39 0.45 2.83 -6.53
C ALA A 39 1.60 3.16 -7.47
N ARG A 40 1.52 4.30 -8.16
CA ARG A 40 2.57 4.72 -9.09
C ARG A 40 3.86 5.09 -8.37
N LEU A 41 3.76 5.77 -7.24
CA LEU A 41 4.93 6.13 -6.45
C LEU A 41 5.60 4.91 -5.85
N ALA A 42 4.81 3.90 -5.48
CA ALA A 42 5.33 2.68 -4.86
C ALA A 42 6.02 1.77 -5.86
N GLU A 43 5.68 1.87 -7.15
CA GLU A 43 6.24 0.99 -8.17
C GLU A 43 7.76 1.13 -8.23
N GLY A 44 8.47 0.03 -8.00
CA GLY A 44 9.93 0.01 -8.03
C GLY A 44 10.60 0.54 -6.77
N MET A 45 9.82 0.93 -5.75
CA MET A 45 10.38 1.44 -4.49
C MET A 45 10.90 0.28 -3.64
N GLU A 46 11.99 0.51 -2.92
CA GLU A 46 12.45 -0.47 -1.95
C GLU A 46 11.38 -0.71 -0.89
N ALA A 47 11.12 -1.99 -0.61
CA ALA A 47 10.03 -2.36 0.30
C ALA A 47 10.21 -1.74 1.69
N THR A 48 11.43 -1.75 2.22
CA THR A 48 11.72 -1.16 3.53
C THR A 48 11.49 0.34 3.55
N GLU A 49 11.86 1.02 2.47
CA GLU A 49 11.65 2.46 2.35
C GLU A 49 10.16 2.80 2.23
N LEU A 50 9.41 1.98 1.49
CA LEU A 50 7.97 2.17 1.35
C LEU A 50 7.29 2.07 2.72
N VAL A 51 7.62 1.05 3.49
CA VAL A 51 7.05 0.87 4.83
C VAL A 51 7.36 2.09 5.70
N LYS A 52 8.61 2.55 5.67
CA LYS A 52 9.04 3.69 6.46
C LYS A 52 8.27 4.96 6.13
N ARG A 53 7.99 5.18 4.84
CA ARG A 53 7.32 6.40 4.40
C ARG A 53 5.80 6.39 4.59
N LEU A 54 5.18 5.24 4.44
CA LEU A 54 3.73 5.16 4.39
C LEU A 54 3.08 4.67 5.68
N LYS A 55 3.83 3.98 6.53
CA LYS A 55 3.28 3.44 7.76
C LYS A 55 2.87 4.58 8.70
N GLY A 56 1.65 4.50 9.22
CA GLY A 56 1.15 5.49 10.16
C GLY A 56 0.43 6.67 9.54
N ILE A 57 0.33 6.75 8.20
CA ILE A 57 -0.43 7.82 7.57
C ILE A 57 -1.91 7.61 7.87
N GLU A 58 -2.55 8.66 8.37
CA GLU A 58 -3.96 8.65 8.71
C GLU A 58 -4.77 9.37 7.65
N CYS A 59 -5.95 8.84 7.35
CA CYS A 59 -6.87 9.47 6.43
C CYS A 59 -8.23 9.65 7.13
N ARG A 60 -8.75 8.56 7.66
CA ARG A 60 -10.00 8.58 8.43
C ARG A 60 -9.74 7.81 9.71
N GLY A 61 -9.67 8.53 10.82
CA GLY A 61 -9.28 7.94 12.08
C GLY A 61 -7.81 7.54 12.01
N ASP A 62 -7.50 6.31 12.39
CA ASP A 62 -6.12 5.85 12.54
C ASP A 62 -5.57 5.14 11.32
N ASN A 63 -6.26 5.21 10.17
CA ASN A 63 -5.88 4.38 9.05
C ASN A 63 -6.05 5.07 7.71
N SER A 64 -5.37 4.54 6.70
CA SER A 64 -5.44 5.06 5.34
C SER A 64 -5.01 3.96 4.37
N CYS A 65 -5.33 4.14 3.08
CA CYS A 65 -4.89 3.20 2.06
C CYS A 65 -3.35 3.11 2.01
N PRO A 66 -2.60 4.22 2.06
CA PRO A 66 -1.15 4.14 2.12
C PRO A 66 -0.64 3.35 3.32
N ASN A 67 -1.22 3.55 4.51
CA ASN A 67 -0.82 2.80 5.69
C ASN A 67 -1.12 1.32 5.53
N GLN A 68 -2.27 0.97 4.94
CA GLN A 68 -2.60 -0.44 4.69
C GLN A 68 -1.60 -1.08 3.73
N LEU A 69 -1.16 -0.36 2.70
CA LEU A 69 -0.13 -0.87 1.81
C LEU A 69 1.18 -1.12 2.57
N ALA A 70 1.56 -0.19 3.44
CA ALA A 70 2.77 -0.36 4.24
C ALA A 70 2.68 -1.60 5.12
N LEU A 71 1.55 -1.80 5.79
CA LEU A 71 1.36 -2.97 6.65
C LEU A 71 1.41 -4.27 5.84
N ALA A 72 0.82 -4.27 4.65
CA ALA A 72 0.84 -5.44 3.78
C ALA A 72 2.26 -5.78 3.34
N VAL A 73 3.03 -4.79 2.93
CA VAL A 73 4.41 -4.99 2.51
C VAL A 73 5.26 -5.45 3.69
N GLU A 74 5.09 -4.82 4.84
CA GLU A 74 5.83 -5.18 6.04
C GLU A 74 5.61 -6.64 6.43
N ALA A 75 4.40 -7.14 6.29
CA ALA A 75 4.07 -8.52 6.62
C ALA A 75 4.75 -9.53 5.69
N ASN A 76 5.26 -9.07 4.56
CA ASN A 76 5.91 -9.92 3.56
C ASN A 76 7.43 -9.68 3.45
N LEU A 77 8.00 -8.98 4.39
CA LEU A 77 9.46 -8.74 4.42
C LEU A 77 10.21 -9.87 5.10
#